data_c4458bdc014ae82cb67bd804f0de14aa
#
_entry.id   c4458bdc014ae82cb67bd804f0de14aa
#
_cell.length_a   1.000
_cell.length_b   1.000
_cell.length_c   1.000
_cell.angle_alpha   90.00
_cell.angle_beta   90.00
_cell.angle_gamma   90.00
#
_symmetry.space_group_name_H-M   'P 1'
#
loop_
_entity.id
_entity.type
_entity.pdbx_description
1 polymer ?
#
loop_
_entity_poly.entity_id
_entity_poly.type
_entity_poly.pdbx_seq_one_letter_code
_entity_poly.pdbx_strand_id
1 'polypeptide(L)' 'MTPSTQAKAEGLNSLAELSQITHMPVSTLKDWFRNYPKRFEFICKGAVLVKEQSSGEETQ' A
#
# COMPACT_ATOMS: atom_id res chain seq x y z
N MET A 1 -5.19 15.21 3.65
CA MET A 1 -5.04 13.76 3.72
C MET A 1 -3.58 13.38 3.73
N THR A 2 -3.22 12.35 4.42
CA THR A 2 -1.85 11.89 4.51
C THR A 2 -1.72 10.55 3.80
N PRO A 3 -0.51 10.15 3.42
CA PRO A 3 -0.33 8.85 2.79
C PRO A 3 -0.84 7.71 3.67
N SER A 4 -0.63 7.82 4.97
CA SER A 4 -1.08 6.81 5.89
C SER A 4 -2.61 6.71 5.92
N THR A 5 -3.28 7.85 5.90
CA THR A 5 -4.73 7.89 5.88
C THR A 5 -5.28 7.26 4.61
N GLN A 6 -4.64 7.54 3.47
CA GLN A 6 -5.11 6.95 2.24
C GLN A 6 -4.88 5.44 2.22
N ALA A 7 -3.74 4.98 2.73
CA ALA A 7 -3.48 3.54 2.79
C ALA A 7 -4.55 2.84 3.62
N LYS A 8 -4.95 3.45 4.73
CA LYS A 8 -6.01 2.87 5.57
C LYS A 8 -7.34 2.86 4.84
N ALA A 9 -7.64 3.92 4.10
CA ALA A 9 -8.89 3.99 3.35
C ALA A 9 -8.97 2.92 2.28
N GLU A 10 -7.83 2.49 1.76
CA GLU A 10 -7.83 1.45 0.74
C GLU A 10 -7.88 0.04 1.34
N GLY A 11 -7.68 -0.09 2.63
CA GLY A 11 -7.77 -1.39 3.27
C GLY A 11 -6.50 -1.86 3.95
N LEU A 12 -5.49 -1.00 4.01
CA LEU A 12 -4.24 -1.36 4.66
C LEU A 12 -4.24 -0.86 6.10
N ASN A 13 -3.44 -1.45 6.96
CA ASN A 13 -3.38 -1.02 8.34
C ASN A 13 -2.51 0.21 8.52
N SER A 14 -1.51 0.37 7.70
CA SER A 14 -0.60 1.50 7.83
C SER A 14 0.23 1.65 6.58
N LEU A 15 0.95 2.75 6.49
CA LEU A 15 1.87 2.97 5.40
C LEU A 15 3.03 1.99 5.46
N ALA A 16 3.41 1.59 6.67
CA ALA A 16 4.47 0.60 6.83
C ALA A 16 4.05 -0.74 6.22
N GLU A 17 2.80 -1.10 6.36
CA GLU A 17 2.31 -2.33 5.75
C GLU A 17 2.40 -2.24 4.23
N LEU A 18 2.01 -1.11 3.67
CA LEU A 18 2.11 -0.90 2.24
C LEU A 18 3.57 -1.04 1.78
N SER A 19 4.48 -0.47 2.56
CA SER A 19 5.90 -0.57 2.26
C SER A 19 6.36 -2.03 2.23
N GLN A 20 5.92 -2.82 3.18
CA GLN A 20 6.30 -4.22 3.24
C GLN A 20 5.75 -5.01 2.07
N ILE A 21 4.52 -4.77 1.71
CA ILE A 21 3.90 -5.53 0.63
C ILE A 21 4.50 -5.16 -0.72
N THR A 22 4.74 -3.89 -0.94
CA THR A 22 5.25 -3.44 -2.23
C THR A 22 6.76 -3.51 -2.34
N HIS A 23 7.44 -3.73 -1.21
CA HIS A 23 8.90 -3.73 -1.17
C HIS A 23 9.47 -2.38 -1.59
N MET A 24 8.75 -1.31 -1.30
CA MET A 24 9.18 0.04 -1.61
C MET A 24 9.44 0.81 -0.32
N PRO A 25 10.47 1.66 -0.29
CA PRO A 25 10.74 2.45 0.92
C PRO A 25 9.58 3.38 1.23
N VAL A 26 9.34 3.62 2.50
CA VAL A 26 8.28 4.54 2.92
C VAL A 26 8.51 5.93 2.33
N SER A 27 9.76 6.36 2.25
CA SER A 27 10.05 7.68 1.68
C SER A 27 9.61 7.77 0.22
N THR A 28 9.80 6.70 -0.54
CA THR A 28 9.35 6.67 -1.93
C THR A 28 7.83 6.71 -2.00
N LEU A 29 7.15 5.99 -1.10
CA LEU A 29 5.70 6.00 -1.07
C LEU A 29 5.16 7.38 -0.77
N LYS A 30 5.78 8.10 0.16
CA LYS A 30 5.37 9.45 0.48
C LYS A 30 5.58 10.38 -0.71
N ASP A 31 6.69 10.19 -1.43
CA ASP A 31 6.97 10.98 -2.60
C ASP A 31 5.94 10.75 -3.69
N TRP A 32 5.56 9.50 -3.91
CA TRP A 32 4.54 9.17 -4.90
C TRP A 32 3.18 9.73 -4.50
N PHE A 33 2.87 9.70 -3.20
CA PHE A 33 1.61 10.28 -2.73
C PHE A 33 1.53 11.76 -3.10
N ARG A 34 2.66 12.47 -3.00
CA ARG A 34 2.70 13.89 -3.28
C ARG A 34 2.78 14.19 -4.77
N ASN A 35 3.64 13.49 -5.48
CA ASN A 35 3.93 13.82 -6.87
C ASN A 35 3.20 12.96 -7.89
N TYR A 36 2.85 11.75 -7.53
CA TYR A 36 2.19 10.83 -8.45
C TYR A 36 1.01 10.15 -7.75
N PRO A 37 -0.02 10.92 -7.41
CA PRO A 37 -1.11 10.38 -6.59
C PRO A 37 -1.82 9.19 -7.23
N LYS A 38 -1.92 9.16 -8.53
CA LYS A 38 -2.58 8.04 -9.18
C LYS A 38 -1.77 6.77 -9.08
N ARG A 39 -0.44 6.90 -9.13
CA ARG A 39 0.43 5.75 -8.94
C ARG A 39 0.32 5.24 -7.52
N PHE A 40 0.27 6.15 -6.57
CA PHE A 40 0.16 5.76 -5.18
C PHE A 40 -1.15 5.02 -4.96
N GLU A 41 -2.24 5.51 -5.53
CA GLU A 41 -3.53 4.85 -5.40
C GLU A 41 -3.47 3.46 -6.03
N PHE A 42 -2.84 3.33 -7.17
CA PHE A 42 -2.74 2.06 -7.87
C PHE A 42 -1.99 1.03 -7.04
N ILE A 43 -0.86 1.41 -6.45
CA ILE A 43 -0.11 0.45 -5.65
C ILE A 43 -0.84 0.11 -4.35
N CYS A 44 -1.60 1.04 -3.79
CA CYS A 44 -2.40 0.72 -2.61
C CYS A 44 -3.43 -0.35 -2.94
N LYS A 45 -4.12 -0.21 -4.07
CA LYS A 45 -5.12 -1.18 -4.46
C LYS A 45 -4.48 -2.53 -4.76
N GLY A 46 -3.33 -2.51 -5.42
CA GLY A 46 -2.61 -3.74 -5.69
C GLY A 46 -2.14 -4.42 -4.42
N ALA A 47 -1.67 -3.64 -3.46
CA ALA A 47 -1.20 -4.19 -2.20
C ALA A 47 -2.34 -4.84 -1.43
N VAL A 48 -3.52 -4.21 -1.44
CA VAL A 48 -4.67 -4.78 -0.77
C VAL A 48 -5.04 -6.11 -1.40
N LEU A 49 -5.00 -6.18 -2.71
CA LEU A 49 -5.31 -7.41 -3.41
C LEU A 49 -4.33 -8.52 -3.05
N VAL A 50 -3.05 -8.20 -3.03
CA VAL A 50 -2.02 -9.15 -2.65
C VAL A 50 -2.22 -9.61 -1.22
N LYS A 51 -2.53 -8.69 -0.33
CA LYS A 51 -2.74 -8.99 1.06
C LYS A 51 -3.91 -9.95 1.24
N GLU A 52 -5.00 -9.72 0.53
CA GLU A 52 -6.15 -10.59 0.61
C GLU A 52 -5.85 -11.97 0.08
N GLN A 53 -5.14 -12.05 -1.01
CA GLN A 53 -4.79 -13.33 -1.58
C GLN A 53 -3.84 -14.08 -0.68
N SER A 54 -2.87 -13.37 -0.12
CA SER A 54 -1.92 -14.00 0.76
C SER A 54 -2.57 -14.58 1.95
N SER A 55 -3.51 -13.86 2.53
CA SER A 55 -4.15 -14.37 3.71
C SER A 55 -4.95 -15.60 3.43
N GLY A 56 -5.39 -15.79 2.20
CA GLY A 56 -6.19 -16.94 1.87
C GLY A 56 -5.39 -18.15 1.52
N GLU A 57 -4.12 -18.07 1.19
CA GLU A 57 -3.50 -19.24 0.77
C GLU A 57 -2.16 -19.35 1.25
N GLU A 58 -1.84 -18.87 2.34
CA GLU A 58 -0.62 -19.03 2.86
C GLU A 58 -0.21 -20.35 3.04
N THR A 59 -0.93 -21.25 2.66
CA THR A 59 -0.58 -22.58 2.91
C THR A 59 0.58 -23.02 2.15
N GLN A 60 1.15 -22.33 1.33
CA GLN A 60 2.18 -22.88 0.58
C GLN A 60 3.30 -23.31 1.29
#